data_6ab98234193f919d4990b123a4117230
#
_entry.id   6ab98234193f919d4990b123a4117230
#
_cell.length_a   1.000
_cell.length_b   1.000
_cell.length_c   1.000
_cell.angle_alpha   90.00
_cell.angle_beta   90.00
_cell.angle_gamma   90.00
#
_symmetry.space_group_name_H-M   'P 1'
#
loop_
_entity.id
_entity.type
_entity.pdbx_description
1 polymer ?
#
loop_
_entity_poly.entity_id
_entity_poly.type
_entity_poly.pdbx_seq_one_letter_code
_entity_poly.pdbx_strand_id
1 'polypeptide(L)'
;MTTETENCSSLECWRVAIASLEAHPLCRKHFIDSCEAELEAYQRRLIENRLGDVSPEMAKRFVHQCLQQADNIERSAGDLDDLDRERLLNLIVLVAELGRHLRRSPRTVTSIAIQVRSEKSGQRWEEQTETRLISRYGALVKCQHYLEIGESLRVVRLDNGRKAVARVAWHARRQDGQPEVGIEFPDCDNFWELDWNRII
;
A
#
# COMPACT_ATOMS: atom_id res chain seq x y z
N MET A 1 -5.55 25.18 18.89
CA MET A 1 -4.33 24.88 18.11
C MET A 1 -4.67 25.24 16.67
N THR A 2 -4.18 26.39 16.21
CA THR A 2 -4.30 26.83 14.82
C THR A 2 -3.37 25.95 13.99
N THR A 3 -3.92 25.05 13.19
CA THR A 3 -3.16 24.34 12.17
C THR A 3 -2.72 25.40 11.15
N GLU A 4 -1.44 25.76 11.14
CA GLU A 4 -0.87 26.55 10.05
C GLU A 4 -1.13 25.82 8.76
N THR A 5 -1.93 26.41 7.88
CA THR A 5 -2.18 25.89 6.53
C THR A 5 -0.94 26.19 5.71
N GLU A 6 -0.17 25.16 5.40
CA GLU A 6 0.97 25.29 4.50
C GLU A 6 0.52 25.65 3.08
N ASN A 7 1.29 26.49 2.40
CA ASN A 7 1.07 26.80 1.00
C ASN A 7 1.77 25.78 0.09
N CYS A 8 1.27 25.65 -1.12
CA CYS A 8 1.86 24.82 -2.16
C CYS A 8 3.31 25.27 -2.44
N SER A 9 4.25 24.32 -2.47
CA SER A 9 5.67 24.59 -2.72
C SER A 9 6.02 24.83 -4.20
N SER A 10 5.08 24.66 -5.12
CA SER A 10 5.30 24.98 -6.53
C SER A 10 5.51 26.47 -6.75
N LEU A 11 6.45 26.82 -7.62
CA LEU A 11 6.75 28.21 -7.98
C LEU A 11 5.49 28.95 -8.39
N GLU A 12 5.34 30.19 -7.86
CA GLU A 12 4.21 31.09 -8.14
C GLU A 12 2.81 30.53 -7.77
N CYS A 13 2.75 29.51 -6.91
CA CYS A 13 1.50 28.95 -6.44
C CYS A 13 1.21 29.34 -4.99
N TRP A 14 0.14 30.08 -4.75
CA TRP A 14 -0.35 30.49 -3.42
C TRP A 14 -1.56 29.69 -2.91
N ARG A 15 -1.90 28.56 -3.58
CA ARG A 15 -2.98 27.69 -3.14
C ARG A 15 -2.56 26.92 -1.89
N VAL A 16 -3.52 26.65 -1.03
CA VAL A 16 -3.30 25.81 0.15
C VAL A 16 -2.88 24.40 -0.29
N ALA A 17 -1.86 23.88 0.36
CA ALA A 17 -1.43 22.49 0.18
C ALA A 17 -2.45 21.55 0.83
N ILE A 18 -2.83 20.50 0.12
CA ILE A 18 -3.75 19.46 0.61
C ILE A 18 -3.15 18.05 0.51
N ALA A 19 -1.99 17.94 -0.10
CA ALA A 19 -1.26 16.69 -0.27
C ALA A 19 0.23 16.94 -0.15
N SER A 20 1.03 15.90 -0.05
CA SER A 20 2.49 15.98 -0.10
C SER A 20 3.09 14.86 -0.94
N LEU A 21 4.14 15.19 -1.68
CA LEU A 21 4.96 14.22 -2.40
C LEU A 21 6.41 14.48 -2.01
N GLU A 22 7.13 13.44 -1.52
CA GLU A 22 8.53 13.56 -1.06
C GLU A 22 8.77 14.72 -0.07
N ALA A 23 7.85 14.91 0.87
CA ALA A 23 7.83 16.01 1.84
C ALA A 23 7.59 17.42 1.26
N HIS A 24 7.29 17.56 -0.04
CA HIS A 24 6.89 18.83 -0.63
C HIS A 24 5.38 19.01 -0.50
N PRO A 25 4.90 20.04 0.21
CA PRO A 25 3.47 20.34 0.28
C PRO A 25 2.96 20.84 -1.06
N LEU A 26 1.87 20.24 -1.56
CA LEU A 26 1.33 20.51 -2.89
C LEU A 26 -0.17 20.77 -2.83
N CYS A 27 -0.65 21.74 -3.60
CA CYS A 27 -2.08 21.82 -3.88
C CYS A 27 -2.51 20.67 -4.79
N ARG A 28 -3.81 20.40 -4.87
CA ARG A 28 -4.37 19.30 -5.66
C ARG A 28 -3.82 19.22 -7.09
N LYS A 29 -3.88 20.34 -7.80
CA LYS A 29 -3.38 20.40 -9.18
C LYS A 29 -1.93 19.98 -9.28
N HIS A 30 -1.04 20.60 -8.50
CA HIS A 30 0.39 20.33 -8.57
C HIS A 30 0.74 18.94 -8.05
N PHE A 31 -0.05 18.38 -7.14
CA PHE A 31 0.11 16.98 -6.73
C PHE A 31 -0.16 16.03 -7.91
N ILE A 32 -1.29 16.22 -8.62
CA ILE A 32 -1.63 15.38 -9.78
C ILE A 32 -0.57 15.54 -10.87
N ASP A 33 -0.23 16.78 -11.23
CA ASP A 33 0.77 17.08 -12.27
C ASP A 33 2.14 16.45 -11.94
N SER A 34 2.59 16.52 -10.68
CA SER A 34 3.86 15.93 -10.24
C SER A 34 3.83 14.40 -10.26
N CYS A 35 2.72 13.80 -9.84
CA CYS A 35 2.56 12.35 -9.89
C CYS A 35 2.51 11.83 -11.32
N GLU A 36 1.81 12.51 -12.23
CA GLU A 36 1.75 12.14 -13.65
C GLU A 36 3.14 12.21 -14.30
N ALA A 37 3.90 13.28 -14.06
CA ALA A 37 5.25 13.43 -14.59
C ALA A 37 6.19 12.32 -14.10
N GLU A 38 6.13 11.97 -12.82
CA GLU A 38 6.94 10.89 -12.25
C GLU A 38 6.53 9.51 -12.79
N LEU A 39 5.22 9.27 -12.95
CA LEU A 39 4.70 8.04 -13.56
C LEU A 39 5.17 7.88 -15.01
N GLU A 40 5.14 8.94 -15.82
CA GLU A 40 5.66 8.90 -17.18
C GLU A 40 7.15 8.56 -17.21
N ALA A 41 7.93 9.07 -16.25
CA ALA A 41 9.33 8.72 -16.11
C ALA A 41 9.54 7.24 -15.77
N TYR A 42 8.74 6.68 -14.86
CA TYR A 42 8.76 5.24 -14.56
C TYR A 42 8.32 4.39 -15.74
N GLN A 43 7.27 4.77 -16.47
CA GLN A 43 6.79 4.04 -17.66
C GLN A 43 7.85 4.02 -18.77
N ARG A 44 8.52 5.13 -19.03
CA ARG A 44 9.65 5.19 -20.01
C ARG A 44 10.75 4.21 -19.60
N ARG A 45 11.16 4.19 -18.34
CA ARG A 45 12.18 3.25 -17.83
C ARG A 45 11.74 1.78 -17.92
N LEU A 46 10.45 1.51 -17.74
CA LEU A 46 9.87 0.18 -17.95
C LEU A 46 10.01 -0.26 -19.41
N ILE A 47 9.62 0.61 -20.36
CA ILE A 47 9.69 0.33 -21.80
C ILE A 47 11.15 0.12 -22.23
N GLU A 48 12.09 0.91 -21.71
CA GLU A 48 13.52 0.82 -21.99
C GLU A 48 14.20 -0.35 -21.25
N ASN A 49 13.46 -1.13 -20.48
CA ASN A 49 13.96 -2.20 -19.61
C ASN A 49 15.03 -1.73 -18.58
N ARG A 50 14.94 -0.45 -18.18
CA ARG A 50 15.90 0.24 -17.28
C ARG A 50 15.36 0.44 -15.87
N LEU A 51 14.36 -0.32 -15.46
CA LEU A 51 13.83 -0.27 -14.09
C LEU A 51 14.90 -0.60 -13.03
N GLY A 52 15.93 -1.37 -13.41
CA GLY A 52 17.07 -1.64 -12.53
C GLY A 52 17.86 -0.40 -12.11
N ASP A 53 17.74 0.73 -12.85
CA ASP A 53 18.39 2.00 -12.52
C ASP A 53 17.62 2.78 -11.42
N VAL A 54 16.45 2.30 -11.02
CA VAL A 54 15.63 2.90 -9.97
C VAL A 54 15.64 2.02 -8.73
N SER A 55 15.91 2.61 -7.57
CA SER A 55 15.76 1.88 -6.31
C SER A 55 14.33 1.35 -6.18
N PRO A 56 14.11 0.03 -6.05
CA PRO A 56 12.78 -0.54 -5.85
C PRO A 56 12.06 0.04 -4.63
N GLU A 57 12.81 0.45 -3.62
CA GLU A 57 12.30 1.07 -2.40
C GLU A 57 11.77 2.46 -2.67
N MET A 58 12.45 3.27 -3.50
CA MET A 58 11.97 4.59 -3.90
C MET A 58 10.68 4.48 -4.71
N ALA A 59 10.65 3.59 -5.70
CA ALA A 59 9.47 3.36 -6.51
C ALA A 59 8.27 2.87 -5.68
N LYS A 60 8.48 1.98 -4.72
CA LYS A 60 7.43 1.53 -3.78
C LYS A 60 6.94 2.66 -2.88
N ARG A 61 7.85 3.50 -2.38
CA ARG A 61 7.50 4.67 -1.57
C ARG A 61 6.64 5.64 -2.36
N PHE A 62 7.04 5.96 -3.60
CA PHE A 62 6.26 6.80 -4.50
C PHE A 62 4.85 6.24 -4.72
N VAL A 63 4.71 4.95 -5.09
CA VAL A 63 3.42 4.28 -5.26
C VAL A 63 2.56 4.40 -3.99
N HIS A 64 3.15 4.14 -2.83
CA HIS A 64 2.43 4.22 -1.56
C HIS A 64 1.95 5.65 -1.25
N GLN A 65 2.81 6.64 -1.42
CA GLN A 65 2.46 8.05 -1.19
C GLN A 65 1.37 8.52 -2.15
N CYS A 66 1.48 8.21 -3.44
CA CYS A 66 0.47 8.58 -4.42
C CYS A 66 -0.91 8.01 -4.06
N LEU A 67 -0.99 6.72 -3.75
CA LEU A 67 -2.27 6.08 -3.41
C LEU A 67 -2.85 6.64 -2.11
N GLN A 68 -2.04 6.84 -1.09
CA GLN A 68 -2.48 7.40 0.19
C GLN A 68 -3.01 8.82 0.04
N GLN A 69 -2.30 9.67 -0.71
CA GLN A 69 -2.70 11.06 -0.90
C GLN A 69 -3.90 11.20 -1.84
N ALA A 70 -3.99 10.34 -2.87
CA ALA A 70 -5.16 10.30 -3.75
C ALA A 70 -6.44 9.95 -2.98
N ASP A 71 -6.38 8.95 -2.09
CA ASP A 71 -7.48 8.58 -1.19
C ASP A 71 -7.87 9.73 -0.24
N ASN A 72 -6.89 10.45 0.30
CA ASN A 72 -7.14 11.63 1.13
C ASN A 72 -7.81 12.77 0.35
N ILE A 73 -7.37 13.02 -0.88
CA ILE A 73 -7.96 14.02 -1.76
C ILE A 73 -9.41 13.66 -2.09
N GLU A 74 -9.69 12.41 -2.45
CA GLU A 74 -11.04 11.94 -2.74
C GLU A 74 -11.97 12.11 -1.54
N ARG A 75 -11.51 11.78 -0.34
CA ARG A 75 -12.32 11.91 0.89
C ARG A 75 -12.53 13.36 1.36
N SER A 76 -11.55 14.21 1.12
CA SER A 76 -11.59 15.61 1.60
C SER A 76 -12.30 16.55 0.65
N ALA A 77 -12.46 16.17 -0.61
CA ALA A 77 -12.91 17.05 -1.68
C ALA A 77 -14.41 16.92 -1.91
N GLY A 78 -15.19 17.69 -1.15
CA GLY A 78 -16.58 17.95 -1.52
C GLY A 78 -16.76 18.58 -2.91
N ASP A 79 -15.71 19.14 -3.52
CA ASP A 79 -15.71 19.94 -4.75
C ASP A 79 -14.63 19.54 -5.76
N LEU A 80 -14.49 18.24 -6.06
CA LEU A 80 -13.76 17.82 -7.25
C LEU A 80 -14.60 18.11 -8.49
N ASP A 81 -14.08 18.93 -9.40
CA ASP A 81 -14.66 19.00 -10.73
C ASP A 81 -14.46 17.65 -11.48
N ASP A 82 -15.22 17.44 -12.54
CA ASP A 82 -15.22 16.17 -13.24
C ASP A 82 -13.86 15.85 -13.87
N LEU A 83 -13.13 16.87 -14.32
CA LEU A 83 -11.80 16.72 -14.92
C LEU A 83 -10.76 16.30 -13.87
N ASP A 84 -10.73 16.98 -12.72
CA ASP A 84 -9.83 16.62 -11.62
C ASP A 84 -10.14 15.22 -11.08
N ARG A 85 -11.41 14.82 -11.04
CA ARG A 85 -11.83 13.48 -10.65
C ARG A 85 -11.35 12.42 -11.63
N GLU A 86 -11.52 12.67 -12.93
CA GLU A 86 -11.03 11.76 -13.98
C GLU A 86 -9.52 11.60 -13.92
N ARG A 87 -8.76 12.70 -13.80
CA ARG A 87 -7.31 12.66 -13.67
C ARG A 87 -6.86 11.90 -12.43
N LEU A 88 -7.52 12.10 -11.28
CA LEU A 88 -7.20 11.39 -10.04
C LEU A 88 -7.46 9.89 -10.17
N LEU A 89 -8.57 9.48 -10.79
CA LEU A 89 -8.87 8.07 -11.06
C LEU A 89 -7.83 7.44 -12.00
N ASN A 90 -7.47 8.13 -13.08
CA ASN A 90 -6.44 7.67 -14.00
C ASN A 90 -5.09 7.51 -13.28
N LEU A 91 -4.72 8.48 -12.44
CA LEU A 91 -3.52 8.41 -11.62
C LEU A 91 -3.52 7.16 -10.72
N ILE A 92 -4.63 6.89 -10.02
CA ILE A 92 -4.77 5.70 -9.14
C ILE A 92 -4.56 4.41 -9.95
N VAL A 93 -5.16 4.30 -11.12
CA VAL A 93 -5.03 3.11 -11.99
C VAL A 93 -3.58 2.92 -12.43
N LEU A 94 -2.93 3.96 -12.93
CA LEU A 94 -1.54 3.89 -13.40
C LEU A 94 -0.55 3.59 -12.27
N VAL A 95 -0.73 4.21 -11.10
CA VAL A 95 0.09 3.94 -9.91
C VAL A 95 -0.10 2.50 -9.41
N ALA A 96 -1.34 1.99 -9.41
CA ALA A 96 -1.62 0.61 -9.04
C ALA A 96 -0.97 -0.38 -10.02
N GLU A 97 -0.92 -0.04 -11.31
CA GLU A 97 -0.26 -0.83 -12.34
C GLU A 97 1.25 -0.86 -12.15
N LEU A 98 1.89 0.31 -11.95
CA LEU A 98 3.30 0.38 -11.59
C LEU A 98 3.58 -0.46 -10.34
N GLY A 99 2.75 -0.35 -9.31
CA GLY A 99 2.85 -1.16 -8.10
C GLY A 99 2.79 -2.67 -8.37
N ARG A 100 2.05 -3.13 -9.38
CA ARG A 100 2.05 -4.54 -9.79
C ARG A 100 3.41 -4.97 -10.36
N HIS A 101 4.02 -4.16 -11.21
CA HIS A 101 5.35 -4.44 -11.79
C HIS A 101 6.48 -4.45 -10.76
N LEU A 102 6.34 -3.68 -9.69
CA LEU A 102 7.32 -3.61 -8.61
C LEU A 102 7.20 -4.74 -7.57
N ARG A 103 6.21 -5.61 -7.70
CA ARG A 103 5.99 -6.71 -6.75
C ARG A 103 6.98 -7.84 -6.98
N ARG A 104 7.51 -8.39 -5.90
CA ARG A 104 8.41 -9.54 -5.91
C ARG A 104 7.73 -10.85 -6.34
N SER A 105 6.38 -10.89 -6.26
CA SER A 105 5.60 -12.10 -6.55
C SER A 105 4.15 -11.71 -6.88
N PRO A 106 3.48 -12.51 -7.71
CA PRO A 106 2.05 -12.33 -7.95
C PRO A 106 1.25 -12.47 -6.65
N ARG A 107 0.03 -11.94 -6.68
CA ARG A 107 -0.94 -12.11 -5.60
C ARG A 107 -2.12 -12.90 -6.12
N THR A 108 -2.65 -13.79 -5.30
CA THR A 108 -3.87 -14.54 -5.62
C THR A 108 -4.91 -14.34 -4.52
N VAL A 109 -6.18 -14.29 -4.94
CA VAL A 109 -7.32 -14.27 -4.02
C VAL A 109 -7.48 -15.67 -3.47
N THR A 110 -7.20 -15.85 -2.20
CA THR A 110 -7.28 -17.17 -1.54
C THR A 110 -7.62 -16.96 -0.07
N SER A 111 -8.67 -17.68 0.39
CA SER A 111 -9.04 -17.72 1.80
C SER A 111 -8.38 -18.95 2.43
N ILE A 112 -7.46 -18.72 3.35
CA ILE A 112 -6.81 -19.73 4.17
C ILE A 112 -7.07 -19.34 5.63
N ALA A 113 -7.62 -20.27 6.39
CA ALA A 113 -7.84 -20.08 7.81
C ALA A 113 -6.49 -20.05 8.56
N ILE A 114 -6.30 -19.00 9.33
CA ILE A 114 -5.08 -18.76 10.09
C ILE A 114 -5.41 -18.30 11.51
N GLN A 115 -4.46 -18.52 12.40
CA GLN A 115 -4.42 -17.93 13.72
C GLN A 115 -3.31 -16.89 13.74
N VAL A 116 -3.64 -15.68 14.18
CA VAL A 116 -2.69 -14.58 14.35
C VAL A 116 -2.56 -14.27 15.83
N ARG A 117 -1.33 -14.08 16.29
CA ARG A 117 -1.03 -13.79 17.69
C ARG A 117 0.00 -12.68 17.78
N SER A 118 -0.23 -11.71 18.68
CA SER A 118 0.76 -10.67 18.98
C SER A 118 1.96 -11.27 19.72
N GLU A 119 3.16 -10.87 19.29
CA GLU A 119 4.42 -11.15 19.98
C GLU A 119 4.83 -10.00 20.94
N LYS A 120 4.05 -8.92 20.98
CA LYS A 120 4.35 -7.73 21.79
C LYS A 120 4.23 -8.06 23.28
N SER A 121 5.27 -7.76 24.03
CA SER A 121 5.33 -7.93 25.48
C SER A 121 4.24 -7.07 26.17
N GLY A 122 3.37 -7.72 26.95
CA GLY A 122 2.32 -7.03 27.72
C GLY A 122 0.92 -6.97 27.08
N GLN A 123 0.78 -7.21 25.80
CA GLN A 123 -0.52 -7.29 25.11
C GLN A 123 -0.62 -8.61 24.34
N ARG A 124 -0.84 -9.70 25.06
CA ARG A 124 -1.07 -11.01 24.41
C ARG A 124 -2.52 -11.10 23.98
N TRP A 125 -2.75 -11.17 22.67
CA TRP A 125 -4.03 -11.51 22.08
C TRP A 125 -3.81 -12.54 20.98
N GLU A 126 -4.87 -13.23 20.65
CA GLU A 126 -4.91 -14.26 19.65
C GLU A 126 -6.24 -14.17 18.91
N GLU A 127 -6.22 -14.22 17.59
CA GLU A 127 -7.40 -14.13 16.74
C GLU A 127 -7.33 -15.21 15.67
N GLN A 128 -8.42 -15.92 15.47
CA GLN A 128 -8.60 -16.77 14.29
C GLN A 128 -9.27 -15.95 13.20
N THR A 129 -8.66 -15.95 12.03
CA THR A 129 -9.11 -15.18 10.89
C THR A 129 -8.77 -15.90 9.58
N GLU A 130 -8.94 -15.21 8.47
CA GLU A 130 -8.64 -15.74 7.14
C GLU A 130 -7.88 -14.73 6.29
N THR A 131 -7.12 -15.26 5.34
CA THR A 131 -6.48 -14.45 4.30
C THR A 131 -7.51 -14.03 3.26
N ARG A 132 -7.27 -12.91 2.59
CA ARG A 132 -8.01 -12.45 1.39
C ARG A 132 -7.17 -12.52 0.14
N LEU A 133 -5.94 -12.10 0.28
CA LEU A 133 -4.93 -12.16 -0.76
C LEU A 133 -3.69 -12.80 -0.14
N ILE A 134 -3.03 -13.63 -0.90
CA ILE A 134 -1.73 -14.18 -0.54
C ILE A 134 -0.73 -13.91 -1.65
N SER A 135 0.54 -13.86 -1.27
CA SER A 135 1.70 -13.82 -2.15
C SER A 135 2.79 -14.71 -1.58
N ARG A 136 3.81 -15.01 -2.34
CA ARG A 136 4.94 -15.83 -1.86
C ARG A 136 5.51 -15.34 -0.52
N TYR A 137 5.47 -14.02 -0.29
CA TYR A 137 6.13 -13.36 0.84
C TYR A 137 5.19 -12.70 1.85
N GLY A 138 3.88 -12.88 1.71
CA GLY A 138 2.95 -12.21 2.62
C GLY A 138 1.49 -12.49 2.35
N ALA A 139 0.61 -11.78 3.05
CA ALA A 139 -0.83 -11.85 2.89
C ALA A 139 -1.52 -10.54 3.24
N LEU A 140 -2.76 -10.40 2.77
CA LEU A 140 -3.76 -9.49 3.29
C LEU A 140 -4.72 -10.30 4.15
N VAL A 141 -4.85 -9.91 5.40
CA VAL A 141 -5.66 -10.62 6.40
C VAL A 141 -6.68 -9.67 7.02
N LYS A 142 -7.83 -10.18 7.38
CA LYS A 142 -8.77 -9.48 8.26
C LYS A 142 -8.16 -9.45 9.66
N CYS A 143 -8.28 -8.34 10.39
CA CYS A 143 -7.82 -8.26 11.77
C CYS A 143 -8.65 -7.23 12.51
N GLN A 144 -9.27 -7.62 13.64
CA GLN A 144 -10.06 -6.72 14.46
C GLN A 144 -9.21 -5.89 15.42
N HIS A 145 -7.98 -6.33 15.67
CA HIS A 145 -7.05 -5.64 16.54
C HIS A 145 -6.32 -4.53 15.79
N TYR A 146 -6.12 -3.41 16.47
CA TYR A 146 -5.23 -2.37 15.96
C TYR A 146 -3.79 -2.83 16.08
N LEU A 147 -3.07 -2.83 14.97
CA LEU A 147 -1.68 -3.24 14.86
C LEU A 147 -0.83 -2.07 14.40
N GLU A 148 0.38 -1.96 14.90
CA GLU A 148 1.34 -0.94 14.46
C GLU A 148 2.12 -1.47 13.24
N ILE A 149 2.45 -0.59 12.28
CA ILE A 149 3.34 -0.96 11.17
C ILE A 149 4.70 -1.35 11.76
N GLY A 150 5.24 -2.49 11.31
CA GLY A 150 6.46 -3.07 11.84
C GLY A 150 6.25 -4.04 13.00
N GLU A 151 5.04 -4.13 13.57
CA GLU A 151 4.74 -5.07 14.66
C GLU A 151 4.92 -6.53 14.20
N SER A 152 5.54 -7.33 15.07
CA SER A 152 5.75 -8.76 14.83
C SER A 152 4.57 -9.58 15.29
N LEU A 153 4.13 -10.49 14.44
CA LEU A 153 3.00 -11.39 14.65
C LEU A 153 3.44 -12.83 14.44
N ARG A 154 2.96 -13.73 15.27
CA ARG A 154 3.03 -15.17 14.98
C ARG A 154 1.79 -15.58 14.18
N VAL A 155 2.03 -16.20 13.03
CA VAL A 155 0.96 -16.69 12.15
C VAL A 155 1.04 -18.22 12.13
N VAL A 156 -0.10 -18.88 12.30
CA VAL A 156 -0.25 -20.32 12.22
C VAL A 156 -1.34 -20.65 11.21
N ARG A 157 -1.03 -21.49 10.24
CA ARG A 157 -2.04 -22.06 9.33
C ARG A 157 -2.85 -23.12 10.09
N LEU A 158 -4.17 -23.04 10.03
CA LEU A 158 -5.03 -23.97 10.74
C LEU A 158 -5.21 -25.31 10.00
N ASP A 159 -4.93 -25.35 8.72
CA ASP A 159 -5.05 -26.56 7.89
C ASP A 159 -3.90 -27.56 8.07
N ASN A 160 -2.68 -27.07 8.31
CA ASN A 160 -1.49 -27.93 8.40
C ASN A 160 -0.58 -27.62 9.60
N GLY A 161 -0.94 -26.62 10.42
CA GLY A 161 -0.17 -26.25 11.61
C GLY A 161 1.15 -25.53 11.35
N ARG A 162 1.45 -25.17 10.08
CA ARG A 162 2.66 -24.41 9.73
C ARG A 162 2.69 -23.06 10.41
N LYS A 163 3.85 -22.66 10.91
CA LYS A 163 4.06 -21.44 11.71
C LYS A 163 5.13 -20.57 11.08
N ALA A 164 4.94 -19.27 11.14
CA ALA A 164 5.96 -18.29 10.80
C ALA A 164 5.78 -17.02 11.62
N VAL A 165 6.83 -16.22 11.71
CA VAL A 165 6.76 -14.84 12.17
C VAL A 165 6.50 -13.96 10.97
N ALA A 166 5.50 -13.10 11.09
CA ALA A 166 5.17 -12.08 10.12
C ALA A 166 5.40 -10.69 10.72
N ARG A 167 5.52 -9.70 9.86
CA ARG A 167 5.59 -8.29 10.23
C ARG A 167 4.45 -7.54 9.57
N VAL A 168 3.81 -6.64 10.29
CA VAL A 168 2.80 -5.73 9.75
C VAL A 168 3.48 -4.77 8.77
N ALA A 169 3.06 -4.80 7.51
CA ALA A 169 3.64 -3.99 6.46
C ALA A 169 2.81 -2.73 6.16
N TRP A 170 1.48 -2.84 6.20
CA TRP A 170 0.56 -1.75 5.89
C TRP A 170 -0.86 -2.06 6.36
N HIS A 171 -1.69 -1.01 6.45
CA HIS A 171 -3.11 -1.14 6.79
C HIS A 171 -3.98 -0.90 5.56
N ALA A 172 -5.10 -1.59 5.49
CA ALA A 172 -6.17 -1.35 4.54
C ALA A 172 -7.51 -1.24 5.28
N ARG A 173 -8.48 -0.64 4.63
CA ARG A 173 -9.88 -0.71 5.03
C ARG A 173 -10.70 -1.17 3.84
N ARG A 174 -11.63 -2.07 4.09
CA ARG A 174 -12.63 -2.43 3.09
C ARG A 174 -13.64 -1.31 2.92
N GLN A 175 -14.41 -1.39 1.82
CA GLN A 175 -15.55 -0.49 1.58
C GLN A 175 -16.62 -0.60 2.70
N ASP A 176 -16.74 -1.77 3.35
CA ASP A 176 -17.60 -1.98 4.51
C ASP A 176 -16.99 -1.49 5.84
N GLY A 177 -15.83 -0.85 5.80
CA GLY A 177 -15.14 -0.27 6.95
C GLY A 177 -14.38 -1.28 7.82
N GLN A 178 -14.39 -2.57 7.49
CA GLN A 178 -13.65 -3.57 8.26
C GLN A 178 -12.13 -3.40 8.08
N PRO A 179 -11.34 -3.47 9.16
CA PRO A 179 -9.90 -3.33 9.08
C PRO A 179 -9.27 -4.57 8.44
N GLU A 180 -8.30 -4.31 7.58
CA GLU A 180 -7.45 -5.33 6.97
C GLU A 180 -6.00 -4.94 7.15
N VAL A 181 -5.13 -5.93 7.26
CA VAL A 181 -3.71 -5.75 7.50
C VAL A 181 -2.91 -6.53 6.48
N GLY A 182 -2.00 -5.84 5.80
CA GLY A 182 -0.98 -6.46 4.98
C GLY A 182 0.18 -6.92 5.87
N ILE A 183 0.47 -8.21 5.82
CA ILE A 183 1.60 -8.83 6.54
C ILE A 183 2.63 -9.37 5.55
N GLU A 184 3.89 -9.34 5.95
CA GLU A 184 5.00 -9.95 5.22
C GLU A 184 5.73 -10.97 6.09
N PHE A 185 6.30 -11.99 5.46
CA PHE A 185 7.13 -13.00 6.10
C PHE A 185 8.60 -12.74 5.75
N PRO A 186 9.37 -12.00 6.59
CA PRO A 186 10.74 -11.62 6.25
C PRO A 186 11.68 -12.85 6.14
N ASP A 187 11.49 -13.83 7.02
CA ASP A 187 12.38 -14.97 7.18
C ASP A 187 11.77 -16.31 6.69
N CYS A 188 10.62 -16.25 5.99
CA CYS A 188 9.96 -17.46 5.52
C CYS A 188 9.58 -17.33 4.03
N ASP A 189 10.32 -18.04 3.17
CA ASP A 189 9.95 -18.13 1.77
C ASP A 189 8.79 -19.12 1.60
N ASN A 190 7.84 -18.74 0.75
CA ASN A 190 6.70 -19.58 0.39
C ASN A 190 5.96 -20.21 1.59
N PHE A 191 5.56 -19.37 2.55
CA PHE A 191 4.80 -19.81 3.73
C PHE A 191 3.55 -20.63 3.36
N TRP A 192 2.96 -20.32 2.20
CA TRP A 192 1.71 -20.91 1.73
C TRP A 192 1.90 -22.27 1.02
N GLU A 193 3.13 -22.66 0.69
CA GLU A 193 3.47 -23.92 -0.01
C GLU A 193 2.77 -24.05 -1.38
N LEU A 194 2.59 -22.94 -2.08
CA LEU A 194 1.99 -22.91 -3.41
C LEU A 194 3.06 -22.91 -4.51
N ASP A 195 2.73 -23.49 -5.65
CA ASP A 195 3.54 -23.36 -6.85
C ASP A 195 3.26 -22.03 -7.54
N TRP A 196 4.03 -20.99 -7.16
CA TRP A 196 3.87 -19.62 -7.65
C TRP A 196 4.14 -19.47 -9.15
N ASN A 197 4.77 -20.44 -9.80
CA ASN A 197 5.00 -20.42 -11.23
C ASN A 197 3.73 -20.77 -12.03
N ARG A 198 2.75 -21.36 -11.38
CA ARG A 198 1.45 -21.71 -11.97
C ARG A 198 0.34 -20.70 -11.67
N ILE A 199 0.63 -19.70 -10.84
CA ILE A 199 -0.30 -18.64 -10.48
C ILE A 199 0.01 -17.45 -11.39
N ILE A 200 -0.68 -17.40 -12.54
CA ILE A 200 -0.61 -16.31 -13.53
C ILE A 200 -1.90 -15.50 -13.45
#